data_451f457b808d613d1133a400b9ba3c39
#
_entry.id   451f457b808d613d1133a400b9ba3c39
#
_cell.length_a   1.000
_cell.length_b   1.000
_cell.length_c   1.000
_cell.angle_alpha   90.00
_cell.angle_beta   90.00
_cell.angle_gamma   90.00
#
_symmetry.space_group_name_H-M   'P 1'
#
loop_
_entity.id
_entity.type
_entity.pdbx_description
1 polymer ?
#
loop_
_entity_poly.entity_id
_entity_poly.type
_entity_poly.pdbx_seq_one_letter_code
_entity_poly.pdbx_strand_id
1 'polypeptide(L)'
;MKAYVIFHLCLLIFCFEAHNHISWPLFIFLFSISTLLYHLLSFWLVPGGFAWRNSIKIHPKLRGPIGWPLLGSIPLMGSLAHRKLSSVSSSLSANRLMAISLGNTRVIISSHPETAKEILCGSSFADRPVKQSAQLLMFERAIGFAPSGEYWRHLRRIAASHMFSPRRIASLEGVRGSIADEMMERVGLEMKKNGVVRLREVLQRGALSNILESLFGKCIGVDRDELGVMVEEGYELIGRFNWEDYFGLEFLDFHGVRRRCHKLAVRVKGLVGEIIKKRKREGKCKGGDFLTVLLNLPEEDQLSDSDMVAVLWEMVFRGSDTVAILLEWIIARMALHPEIQVKAQQELDACVGDQRQVQDSDIPNLPYLQAVVKETLRMHPPGPLLSWARLAIHDVHIDKFFIPAGTTAMVNMWAIAHDGSIWKDPWTFRPDRFMEEDVSVMGSDLRLAPFGAGRRVCPGKALGLATVHLWLARFLHQFSWGPAHLVDLSECLRLSLEMKSPLACRVLHRNPQSV
;
A
#
# COMPACT_ATOMS: atom_id res chain seq x y z
N MET A 1 30.42 27.03 -0.20
CA MET A 1 31.43 28.12 -0.37
C MET A 1 32.72 27.84 0.41
N LYS A 2 32.69 27.59 1.74
CA LYS A 2 33.92 27.30 2.52
C LYS A 2 34.73 26.09 1.99
N ALA A 3 34.08 24.96 1.72
CA ALA A 3 34.77 23.77 1.20
C ALA A 3 35.41 23.97 -0.19
N TYR A 4 34.79 24.77 -1.05
CA TYR A 4 35.34 25.14 -2.35
C TYR A 4 36.61 25.97 -2.21
N VAL A 5 36.55 27.03 -1.35
CA VAL A 5 37.71 27.89 -1.08
C VAL A 5 38.84 27.05 -0.48
N ILE A 6 38.56 26.19 0.49
CA ILE A 6 39.56 25.30 1.11
C ILE A 6 40.18 24.38 0.08
N PHE A 7 39.36 23.70 -0.75
CA PHE A 7 39.85 22.78 -1.77
C PHE A 7 40.74 23.45 -2.81
N HIS A 8 40.33 24.63 -3.31
CA HIS A 8 41.15 25.41 -4.25
C HIS A 8 42.38 26.00 -3.60
N LEU A 9 42.30 26.36 -2.32
CA LEU A 9 43.47 26.82 -1.56
C LEU A 9 44.48 25.65 -1.37
N CYS A 10 44.02 24.48 -1.00
CA CYS A 10 44.87 23.28 -0.92
C CYS A 10 45.47 22.91 -2.26
N LEU A 11 44.73 23.02 -3.35
CA LEU A 11 45.23 22.76 -4.71
C LEU A 11 46.27 23.81 -5.10
N LEU A 12 46.07 25.09 -4.79
CA LEU A 12 47.03 26.15 -5.01
C LEU A 12 48.29 25.96 -4.18
N ILE A 13 48.18 25.59 -2.89
CA ILE A 13 49.35 25.29 -2.04
C ILE A 13 50.12 24.08 -2.58
N PHE A 14 49.43 22.99 -2.92
CA PHE A 14 50.05 21.81 -3.49
C PHE A 14 50.78 22.12 -4.79
N CYS A 15 50.20 22.96 -5.63
CA CYS A 15 50.83 23.37 -6.90
C CYS A 15 51.96 24.34 -6.72
N PHE A 16 51.91 25.17 -5.67
CA PHE A 16 53.02 26.06 -5.33
C PHE A 16 54.25 25.27 -4.84
N GLU A 17 54.02 24.23 -4.03
CA GLU A 17 55.06 23.30 -3.61
C GLU A 17 55.60 22.44 -4.77
N ALA A 18 54.77 22.09 -5.76
CA ALA A 18 55.13 21.32 -6.93
C ALA A 18 55.64 22.17 -8.12
N HIS A 19 55.86 23.47 -7.93
CA HIS A 19 56.19 24.45 -8.98
C HIS A 19 57.39 24.06 -9.87
N ASN A 20 58.33 23.30 -9.34
CA ASN A 20 59.53 22.86 -10.11
C ASN A 20 59.28 21.65 -11.02
N HIS A 21 58.10 21.01 -11.00
CA HIS A 21 57.80 19.76 -11.67
C HIS A 21 56.57 19.77 -12.57
N ILE A 22 55.73 20.81 -12.55
CA ILE A 22 54.48 20.87 -13.30
C ILE A 22 54.51 22.04 -14.28
N SER A 23 54.32 21.77 -15.58
CA SER A 23 54.22 22.80 -16.61
C SER A 23 52.92 23.61 -16.43
N TRP A 24 52.97 24.92 -16.66
CA TRP A 24 51.82 25.83 -16.59
C TRP A 24 50.60 25.37 -17.37
N PRO A 25 50.70 24.82 -18.57
CA PRO A 25 49.55 24.25 -19.31
C PRO A 25 48.88 23.09 -18.57
N LEU A 26 49.65 22.18 -17.96
CA LEU A 26 49.12 21.07 -17.17
C LEU A 26 48.42 21.54 -15.90
N PHE A 27 48.96 22.57 -15.25
CA PHE A 27 48.32 23.21 -14.10
C PHE A 27 46.96 23.82 -14.46
N ILE A 28 46.89 24.62 -15.54
CA ILE A 28 45.63 25.25 -16.00
C ILE A 28 44.62 24.15 -16.37
N PHE A 29 45.05 23.07 -17.01
CA PHE A 29 44.19 21.96 -17.37
C PHE A 29 43.61 21.25 -16.13
N LEU A 30 44.46 20.90 -15.16
CA LEU A 30 44.02 20.26 -13.91
C LEU A 30 43.12 21.17 -13.08
N PHE A 31 43.41 22.46 -13.00
CA PHE A 31 42.57 23.46 -12.31
C PHE A 31 41.21 23.60 -12.99
N SER A 32 41.19 23.65 -14.34
CA SER A 32 39.95 23.74 -15.11
C SER A 32 39.08 22.49 -14.93
N ILE A 33 39.70 21.28 -14.97
CA ILE A 33 39.01 20.03 -14.70
C ILE A 33 38.48 20.01 -13.27
N SER A 34 39.27 20.39 -12.27
CA SER A 34 38.88 20.43 -10.88
C SER A 34 37.70 21.40 -10.65
N THR A 35 37.74 22.57 -11.27
CA THR A 35 36.67 23.56 -11.22
C THR A 35 35.40 23.02 -11.88
N LEU A 36 35.52 22.42 -13.04
CA LEU A 36 34.40 21.78 -13.73
C LEU A 36 33.80 20.65 -12.90
N LEU A 37 34.62 19.75 -12.35
CA LEU A 37 34.20 18.67 -11.46
C LEU A 37 33.51 19.21 -10.21
N TYR A 38 34.06 20.27 -9.58
CA TYR A 38 33.41 20.90 -8.45
C TYR A 38 32.03 21.47 -8.81
N HIS A 39 31.91 22.16 -9.94
CA HIS A 39 30.62 22.68 -10.39
C HIS A 39 29.63 21.55 -10.73
N LEU A 40 30.10 20.50 -11.39
CA LEU A 40 29.29 19.30 -11.63
C LEU A 40 28.87 18.62 -10.33
N LEU A 41 29.80 18.41 -9.38
CA LEU A 41 29.49 17.82 -8.08
C LEU A 41 28.54 18.72 -7.26
N SER A 42 28.82 20.02 -7.18
CA SER A 42 27.95 20.97 -6.45
C SER A 42 26.56 21.06 -7.03
N PHE A 43 26.40 20.80 -8.33
CA PHE A 43 25.13 20.71 -9.01
C PHE A 43 24.29 19.52 -8.51
N TRP A 44 24.95 18.40 -8.12
CA TRP A 44 24.30 17.18 -7.64
C TRP A 44 24.24 17.08 -6.11
N LEU A 45 25.13 17.77 -5.38
CA LEU A 45 25.24 17.72 -3.92
C LEU A 45 24.22 18.62 -3.20
N VAL A 46 22.95 18.40 -3.49
CA VAL A 46 21.82 19.16 -2.93
C VAL A 46 21.11 18.34 -1.86
N PRO A 47 20.88 18.89 -0.65
CA PRO A 47 20.01 18.22 0.33
C PRO A 47 18.64 17.90 -0.27
N GLY A 48 18.22 16.65 -0.16
CA GLY A 48 17.02 16.14 -0.83
C GLY A 48 17.26 15.70 -2.29
N GLY A 49 18.48 15.93 -2.84
CA GLY A 49 18.86 15.54 -4.19
C GLY A 49 18.53 16.59 -5.26
N PHE A 50 18.93 16.26 -6.48
CA PHE A 50 18.92 17.17 -7.64
C PHE A 50 17.58 17.88 -7.92
N ALA A 51 16.45 17.16 -7.82
CA ALA A 51 15.14 17.74 -8.12
C ALA A 51 14.79 18.95 -7.21
N TRP A 52 15.43 19.08 -6.04
CA TRP A 52 15.24 20.17 -5.10
C TRP A 52 16.15 21.38 -5.34
N ARG A 53 17.03 21.35 -6.33
CA ARG A 53 18.03 22.39 -6.57
C ARG A 53 17.44 23.80 -6.68
N ASN A 54 16.36 23.96 -7.40
CA ASN A 54 15.72 25.26 -7.61
C ASN A 54 15.00 25.79 -6.35
N SER A 55 14.74 24.90 -5.39
CA SER A 55 14.09 25.24 -4.12
C SER A 55 15.08 25.63 -3.00
N ILE A 56 16.40 25.61 -3.26
CA ILE A 56 17.45 25.91 -2.26
C ILE A 56 17.37 27.35 -1.74
N LYS A 57 16.80 28.28 -2.50
CA LYS A 57 16.67 29.69 -2.11
C LYS A 57 15.57 29.93 -1.07
N ILE A 58 14.75 28.92 -0.77
CA ILE A 58 13.61 29.02 0.12
C ILE A 58 14.03 28.57 1.52
N HIS A 59 13.78 29.40 2.52
CA HIS A 59 14.07 29.10 3.93
C HIS A 59 12.77 28.90 4.72
N PRO A 60 12.75 27.98 5.70
CA PRO A 60 13.80 27.04 6.09
C PRO A 60 13.99 25.91 5.09
N LYS A 61 15.23 25.41 4.97
CA LYS A 61 15.56 24.31 4.06
C LYS A 61 15.09 22.98 4.61
N LEU A 62 14.43 22.19 3.76
CA LEU A 62 14.15 20.79 4.04
C LEU A 62 15.45 19.99 4.16
N ARG A 63 15.50 19.07 5.12
CA ARG A 63 16.58 18.09 5.27
C ARG A 63 16.29 16.88 4.38
N GLY A 64 17.34 16.25 3.90
CA GLY A 64 17.24 15.04 3.10
C GLY A 64 18.60 14.53 2.67
N PRO A 65 18.71 13.24 2.27
CA PRO A 65 19.95 12.69 1.73
C PRO A 65 20.31 13.38 0.41
N ILE A 66 21.58 13.47 0.12
CA ILE A 66 22.06 14.03 -1.15
C ILE A 66 21.58 13.15 -2.32
N GLY A 67 21.60 11.84 -2.14
CA GLY A 67 21.25 10.89 -3.20
C GLY A 67 22.38 10.67 -4.20
N TRP A 68 22.14 9.77 -5.16
CA TRP A 68 23.06 9.48 -6.24
C TRP A 68 22.89 10.49 -7.39
N PRO A 69 23.95 10.82 -8.14
CA PRO A 69 23.80 11.61 -9.36
C PRO A 69 22.74 11.01 -10.28
N LEU A 70 21.90 11.84 -10.89
CA LEU A 70 20.76 11.48 -11.75
C LEU A 70 19.68 10.67 -11.04
N LEU A 71 20.03 9.59 -10.35
CA LEU A 71 19.07 8.66 -9.71
C LEU A 71 18.44 9.23 -8.44
N GLY A 72 19.15 10.12 -7.74
CA GLY A 72 18.70 10.59 -6.44
C GLY A 72 18.63 9.45 -5.41
N SER A 73 17.49 9.27 -4.81
CA SER A 73 17.21 8.27 -3.77
C SER A 73 16.51 7.00 -4.30
N ILE A 74 16.44 6.80 -5.63
CA ILE A 74 15.85 5.58 -6.22
C ILE A 74 16.41 4.29 -5.60
N PRO A 75 17.73 4.15 -5.31
CA PRO A 75 18.27 2.95 -4.67
C PRO A 75 17.70 2.65 -3.27
N LEU A 76 17.06 3.61 -2.61
CA LEU A 76 16.37 3.39 -1.33
C LEU A 76 14.99 2.73 -1.53
N MET A 77 14.41 2.83 -2.73
CA MET A 77 13.04 2.40 -3.05
C MET A 77 12.96 0.90 -3.43
N GLY A 78 13.61 0.05 -2.66
CA GLY A 78 13.55 -1.41 -2.83
C GLY A 78 12.52 -2.06 -1.89
N SER A 79 12.62 -3.38 -1.75
CA SER A 79 11.71 -4.22 -0.96
C SER A 79 11.60 -3.88 0.54
N LEU A 80 12.48 -3.02 1.05
CA LEU A 80 12.47 -2.51 2.43
C LEU A 80 12.49 -0.97 2.45
N ALA A 81 11.90 -0.31 1.44
CA ALA A 81 11.91 1.15 1.32
C ALA A 81 11.39 1.85 2.58
N HIS A 82 10.30 1.38 3.18
CA HIS A 82 9.71 1.93 4.40
C HIS A 82 10.70 1.98 5.57
N ARG A 83 11.51 0.90 5.76
CA ARG A 83 12.53 0.83 6.83
C ARG A 83 13.74 1.71 6.51
N LYS A 84 14.24 1.66 5.28
CA LYS A 84 15.38 2.49 4.84
C LYS A 84 15.06 3.97 4.95
N LEU A 85 13.88 4.39 4.49
CA LEU A 85 13.43 5.78 4.58
C LEU A 85 13.23 6.22 6.03
N SER A 86 12.73 5.35 6.93
CA SER A 86 12.64 5.62 8.36
C SER A 86 14.02 5.83 8.98
N SER A 87 14.98 4.94 8.70
CA SER A 87 16.34 5.05 9.20
C SER A 87 17.04 6.34 8.74
N VAL A 88 16.94 6.68 7.45
CA VAL A 88 17.51 7.92 6.90
C VAL A 88 16.83 9.15 7.49
N SER A 89 15.51 9.14 7.64
CA SER A 89 14.74 10.23 8.25
C SER A 89 15.19 10.50 9.69
N SER A 90 15.37 9.45 10.49
CA SER A 90 15.82 9.54 11.87
C SER A 90 17.27 10.03 11.96
N SER A 91 18.19 9.50 11.13
CA SER A 91 19.61 9.91 11.11
C SER A 91 19.80 11.38 10.75
N LEU A 92 18.92 11.94 9.93
CA LEU A 92 18.93 13.34 9.53
C LEU A 92 18.07 14.25 10.44
N SER A 93 17.43 13.70 11.48
CA SER A 93 16.44 14.42 12.30
C SER A 93 15.37 15.10 11.43
N ALA A 94 14.85 14.35 10.45
CA ALA A 94 13.89 14.81 9.44
C ALA A 94 12.56 14.03 9.49
N ASN A 95 12.18 13.50 10.66
CA ASN A 95 10.97 12.67 10.81
C ASN A 95 9.69 13.44 10.49
N ARG A 96 9.65 14.75 10.81
CA ARG A 96 8.49 15.56 10.45
C ARG A 96 8.33 15.70 8.94
N LEU A 97 9.44 16.01 8.24
CA LEU A 97 9.42 16.12 6.78
C LEU A 97 10.83 15.94 6.21
N MET A 98 11.02 14.94 5.37
CA MET A 98 12.26 14.65 4.67
C MET A 98 12.09 14.86 3.17
N ALA A 99 13.01 15.59 2.53
CA ALA A 99 13.05 15.73 1.07
C ALA A 99 13.92 14.66 0.44
N ILE A 100 13.45 14.06 -0.64
CA ILE A 100 14.24 13.16 -1.51
C ILE A 100 13.96 13.47 -2.98
N SER A 101 14.86 13.04 -3.86
CA SER A 101 14.64 13.03 -5.31
C SER A 101 14.51 11.59 -5.80
N LEU A 102 13.52 11.32 -6.63
CA LEU A 102 13.44 10.10 -7.43
C LEU A 102 13.63 10.53 -8.89
N GLY A 103 14.87 10.43 -9.40
CA GLY A 103 15.23 11.09 -10.64
C GLY A 103 14.92 12.60 -10.58
N ASN A 104 14.15 13.09 -11.54
CA ASN A 104 13.71 14.49 -11.61
C ASN A 104 12.49 14.81 -10.74
N THR A 105 11.91 13.82 -10.07
CA THR A 105 10.70 13.99 -9.27
C THR A 105 11.05 14.43 -7.84
N ARG A 106 10.51 15.58 -7.41
CA ARG A 106 10.58 16.02 -6.00
C ARG A 106 9.64 15.19 -5.16
N VAL A 107 10.16 14.64 -4.07
CA VAL A 107 9.36 13.86 -3.12
C VAL A 107 9.62 14.35 -1.71
N ILE A 108 8.55 14.48 -0.93
CA ILE A 108 8.61 14.66 0.53
C ILE A 108 8.06 13.42 1.22
N ILE A 109 8.64 13.10 2.37
CA ILE A 109 8.23 11.97 3.19
C ILE A 109 7.97 12.46 4.60
N SER A 110 6.75 12.22 5.09
CA SER A 110 6.38 12.44 6.49
C SER A 110 6.43 11.12 7.25
N SER A 111 7.10 11.12 8.39
CA SER A 111 7.12 10.04 9.39
C SER A 111 6.59 10.54 10.74
N HIS A 112 5.71 11.55 10.74
CA HIS A 112 5.16 12.16 11.95
C HIS A 112 3.66 12.43 11.79
N PRO A 113 2.82 12.15 12.81
CA PRO A 113 1.35 12.24 12.69
C PRO A 113 0.83 13.62 12.27
N GLU A 114 1.40 14.71 12.79
CA GLU A 114 0.92 16.08 12.49
C GLU A 114 1.15 16.44 11.02
N THR A 115 2.38 16.27 10.49
CA THR A 115 2.67 16.55 9.08
C THR A 115 1.98 15.55 8.14
N ALA A 116 1.78 14.29 8.59
CA ALA A 116 0.94 13.33 7.89
C ALA A 116 -0.51 13.81 7.77
N LYS A 117 -1.06 14.45 8.81
CA LYS A 117 -2.40 15.06 8.79
C LYS A 117 -2.49 16.17 7.75
N GLU A 118 -1.51 17.06 7.70
CA GLU A 118 -1.48 18.14 6.71
C GLU A 118 -1.46 17.60 5.27
N ILE A 119 -0.68 16.55 5.00
CA ILE A 119 -0.60 15.89 3.69
C ILE A 119 -1.90 15.14 3.35
N LEU A 120 -2.41 14.35 4.27
CA LEU A 120 -3.52 13.43 3.96
C LEU A 120 -4.89 14.12 3.96
N CYS A 121 -5.09 15.12 4.84
CA CYS A 121 -6.35 15.81 5.03
C CYS A 121 -6.40 17.17 4.33
N GLY A 122 -5.24 17.77 3.99
CA GLY A 122 -5.13 19.05 3.31
C GLY A 122 -5.69 19.02 1.88
N SER A 123 -6.25 20.15 1.43
CA SER A 123 -6.77 20.30 0.06
C SER A 123 -5.67 20.39 -0.98
N SER A 124 -4.49 20.88 -0.60
CA SER A 124 -3.33 21.06 -1.47
C SER A 124 -2.77 19.76 -2.03
N PHE A 125 -3.03 18.63 -1.35
CA PHE A 125 -2.60 17.29 -1.77
C PHE A 125 -3.77 16.43 -2.22
N ALA A 126 -4.71 17.01 -2.95
CA ALA A 126 -5.91 16.33 -3.40
C ALA A 126 -5.65 15.29 -4.48
N ASP A 127 -4.61 15.44 -5.29
CA ASP A 127 -4.28 14.55 -6.39
C ASP A 127 -3.26 13.46 -6.04
N ARG A 128 -3.00 12.62 -7.01
CA ARG A 128 -1.99 11.56 -6.96
C ARG A 128 -1.01 11.70 -8.10
N PRO A 129 0.28 11.44 -7.89
CA PRO A 129 1.20 11.22 -8.98
C PRO A 129 0.81 9.90 -9.65
N VAL A 130 0.55 9.94 -10.95
CA VAL A 130 0.14 8.75 -11.69
C VAL A 130 1.32 8.25 -12.50
N LYS A 131 1.81 7.06 -12.18
CA LYS A 131 2.80 6.35 -12.99
C LYS A 131 2.16 5.88 -14.30
N GLN A 132 2.94 5.81 -15.37
CA GLN A 132 2.46 5.36 -16.67
C GLN A 132 1.84 3.96 -16.63
N SER A 133 2.45 3.02 -15.90
CA SER A 133 1.87 1.69 -15.72
C SER A 133 0.50 1.72 -15.06
N ALA A 134 0.33 2.55 -14.03
CA ALA A 134 -0.95 2.72 -13.35
C ALA A 134 -1.97 3.45 -14.24
N GLN A 135 -1.53 4.42 -15.05
CA GLN A 135 -2.35 5.12 -16.02
C GLN A 135 -2.96 4.15 -17.04
N LEU A 136 -2.12 3.33 -17.65
CA LEU A 136 -2.54 2.33 -18.64
C LEU A 136 -3.45 1.26 -18.04
N LEU A 137 -3.08 0.69 -16.88
CA LEU A 137 -3.81 -0.43 -16.26
C LEU A 137 -5.09 0.00 -15.55
N MET A 138 -5.17 1.24 -15.07
CA MET A 138 -6.33 1.78 -14.36
C MET A 138 -7.13 2.76 -15.21
N PHE A 139 -6.81 2.86 -16.52
CA PHE A 139 -7.55 3.59 -17.56
C PHE A 139 -7.78 5.07 -17.24
N GLU A 140 -6.96 5.69 -16.40
CA GLU A 140 -7.09 7.08 -15.90
C GLU A 140 -8.43 7.42 -15.22
N ARG A 141 -9.35 6.47 -15.17
CA ARG A 141 -10.76 6.65 -14.77
C ARG A 141 -11.14 5.89 -13.50
N ALA A 142 -10.21 5.13 -12.92
CA ALA A 142 -10.44 4.40 -11.69
C ALA A 142 -10.46 5.33 -10.45
N ILE A 143 -11.17 4.94 -9.39
CA ILE A 143 -11.40 5.75 -8.18
C ILE A 143 -10.10 6.21 -7.51
N GLY A 144 -9.09 5.34 -7.51
CA GLY A 144 -7.80 5.61 -6.87
C GLY A 144 -6.89 6.53 -7.67
N PHE A 145 -7.13 6.72 -8.98
CA PHE A 145 -6.22 7.40 -9.91
C PHE A 145 -6.83 8.62 -10.60
N ALA A 146 -8.14 8.69 -10.74
CA ALA A 146 -8.79 9.86 -11.34
C ALA A 146 -8.39 11.15 -10.59
N PRO A 147 -8.08 12.24 -11.32
CA PRO A 147 -7.79 13.55 -10.73
C PRO A 147 -8.92 14.02 -9.81
N SER A 148 -8.58 14.84 -8.82
CA SER A 148 -9.56 15.44 -7.94
C SER A 148 -10.46 16.41 -8.72
N GLY A 149 -11.72 16.09 -8.84
CA GLY A 149 -12.68 16.84 -9.62
C GLY A 149 -14.09 16.29 -9.43
N GLU A 150 -15.02 16.75 -10.25
CA GLU A 150 -16.42 16.35 -10.20
C GLU A 150 -16.60 14.86 -10.51
N TYR A 151 -15.96 14.38 -11.58
CA TYR A 151 -15.96 12.97 -11.96
C TYR A 151 -15.49 12.05 -10.81
N TRP A 152 -14.37 12.39 -10.18
CA TRP A 152 -13.86 11.62 -9.05
C TRP A 152 -14.80 11.63 -7.84
N ARG A 153 -15.41 12.80 -7.53
CA ARG A 153 -16.40 12.89 -6.44
C ARG A 153 -17.63 12.03 -6.74
N HIS A 154 -18.07 12.02 -8.01
CA HIS A 154 -19.17 11.18 -8.45
C HIS A 154 -18.88 9.70 -8.25
N LEU A 155 -17.74 9.19 -8.73
CA LEU A 155 -17.33 7.80 -8.50
C LEU A 155 -17.24 7.45 -7.00
N ARG A 156 -16.69 8.35 -6.19
CA ARG A 156 -16.58 8.15 -4.73
C ARG A 156 -17.96 8.07 -4.06
N ARG A 157 -18.92 8.87 -4.51
CA ARG A 157 -20.30 8.83 -4.01
C ARG A 157 -20.95 7.51 -4.35
N ILE A 158 -20.90 7.06 -5.60
CA ILE A 158 -21.44 5.75 -6.03
C ILE A 158 -20.84 4.62 -5.20
N ALA A 159 -19.52 4.57 -5.09
CA ALA A 159 -18.84 3.52 -4.33
C ALA A 159 -19.24 3.53 -2.85
N ALA A 160 -19.30 4.70 -2.21
CA ALA A 160 -19.66 4.83 -0.80
C ALA A 160 -21.11 4.42 -0.55
N SER A 161 -22.06 4.79 -1.42
CA SER A 161 -23.49 4.50 -1.24
C SER A 161 -23.84 3.05 -1.57
N HIS A 162 -23.23 2.48 -2.60
CA HIS A 162 -23.69 1.22 -3.18
C HIS A 162 -22.77 0.03 -2.91
N MET A 163 -21.46 0.24 -2.72
CA MET A 163 -20.52 -0.86 -2.46
C MET A 163 -20.07 -0.92 -1.00
N PHE A 164 -19.81 0.24 -0.37
CA PHE A 164 -19.17 0.31 0.94
C PHE A 164 -20.05 0.89 2.03
N SER A 165 -21.36 1.05 1.79
CA SER A 165 -22.31 1.43 2.84
C SER A 165 -22.50 0.31 3.88
N PRO A 166 -22.79 0.62 5.15
CA PRO A 166 -23.00 -0.40 6.19
C PRO A 166 -24.06 -1.42 5.80
N ARG A 167 -25.17 -0.98 5.21
CA ARG A 167 -26.25 -1.87 4.72
C ARG A 167 -25.74 -2.84 3.67
N ARG A 168 -24.88 -2.35 2.76
CA ARG A 168 -24.31 -3.18 1.71
C ARG A 168 -23.33 -4.20 2.26
N ILE A 169 -22.46 -3.78 3.17
CA ILE A 169 -21.49 -4.67 3.82
C ILE A 169 -22.22 -5.80 4.56
N ALA A 170 -23.28 -5.47 5.31
CA ALA A 170 -24.11 -6.48 5.97
C ALA A 170 -24.77 -7.45 4.98
N SER A 171 -25.28 -6.96 3.83
CA SER A 171 -25.88 -7.84 2.80
C SER A 171 -24.90 -8.82 2.16
N LEU A 172 -23.60 -8.55 2.24
CA LEU A 172 -22.52 -9.41 1.72
C LEU A 172 -21.99 -10.40 2.77
N GLU A 173 -22.55 -10.47 3.97
CA GLU A 173 -22.14 -11.41 5.01
C GLU A 173 -22.22 -12.86 4.54
N GLY A 174 -23.33 -13.24 3.89
CA GLY A 174 -23.50 -14.59 3.35
C GLY A 174 -22.41 -14.99 2.34
N VAL A 175 -21.94 -14.04 1.51
CA VAL A 175 -20.82 -14.27 0.58
C VAL A 175 -19.53 -14.47 1.38
N ARG A 176 -19.21 -13.59 2.34
CA ARG A 176 -18.03 -13.73 3.18
C ARG A 176 -18.03 -15.02 3.99
N GLY A 177 -19.21 -15.42 4.49
CA GLY A 177 -19.41 -16.65 5.24
C GLY A 177 -19.16 -17.89 4.41
N SER A 178 -19.78 -18.01 3.22
CA SER A 178 -19.59 -19.17 2.35
C SER A 178 -18.14 -19.33 1.90
N ILE A 179 -17.44 -18.23 1.64
CA ILE A 179 -16.02 -18.29 1.27
C ILE A 179 -15.12 -18.66 2.46
N ALA A 180 -15.47 -18.22 3.68
CA ALA A 180 -14.78 -18.69 4.87
C ALA A 180 -14.92 -20.22 5.03
N ASP A 181 -16.12 -20.77 4.80
CA ASP A 181 -16.37 -22.22 4.85
C ASP A 181 -15.54 -22.97 3.79
N GLU A 182 -15.48 -22.47 2.53
CA GLU A 182 -14.64 -23.03 1.47
C GLU A 182 -13.14 -23.01 1.85
N MET A 183 -12.68 -21.92 2.48
CA MET A 183 -11.29 -21.83 2.93
C MET A 183 -10.99 -22.79 4.08
N MET A 184 -11.91 -22.95 5.04
CA MET A 184 -11.75 -23.88 6.16
C MET A 184 -11.75 -25.34 5.69
N GLU A 185 -12.62 -25.72 4.74
CA GLU A 185 -12.61 -27.04 4.11
C GLU A 185 -11.27 -27.30 3.43
N ARG A 186 -10.77 -26.34 2.66
CA ARG A 186 -9.46 -26.45 2.00
C ARG A 186 -8.31 -26.60 2.98
N VAL A 187 -8.30 -25.85 4.09
CA VAL A 187 -7.35 -26.01 5.19
C VAL A 187 -7.36 -27.44 5.72
N GLY A 188 -8.55 -27.99 5.98
CA GLY A 188 -8.71 -29.37 6.44
C GLY A 188 -8.17 -30.41 5.44
N LEU A 189 -8.48 -30.24 4.14
CA LEU A 189 -8.00 -31.11 3.06
C LEU A 189 -6.45 -31.05 2.92
N GLU A 190 -5.87 -29.85 2.94
CA GLU A 190 -4.41 -29.69 2.87
C GLU A 190 -3.70 -30.31 4.08
N MET A 191 -4.25 -30.13 5.29
CA MET A 191 -3.73 -30.78 6.49
C MET A 191 -3.77 -32.30 6.39
N LYS A 192 -4.91 -32.85 5.96
CA LYS A 192 -5.08 -34.31 5.79
C LYS A 192 -4.11 -34.87 4.75
N LYS A 193 -3.87 -34.15 3.66
CA LYS A 193 -3.03 -34.58 2.54
C LYS A 193 -1.53 -34.39 2.80
N ASN A 194 -1.15 -33.22 3.33
CA ASN A 194 0.24 -32.77 3.35
C ASN A 194 0.80 -32.62 4.78
N GLY A 195 -0.06 -32.66 5.83
CA GLY A 195 0.31 -32.35 7.21
C GLY A 195 0.68 -30.88 7.47
N VAL A 196 0.58 -30.03 6.42
CA VAL A 196 0.95 -28.62 6.46
C VAL A 196 0.06 -27.84 5.51
N VAL A 197 -0.38 -26.66 5.91
CA VAL A 197 -1.16 -25.71 5.09
C VAL A 197 -0.26 -24.59 4.61
N ARG A 198 -0.27 -24.30 3.30
CA ARG A 198 0.30 -23.08 2.70
C ARG A 198 -0.74 -21.97 2.75
N LEU A 199 -0.74 -21.22 3.84
CA LEU A 199 -1.85 -20.32 4.16
C LEU A 199 -2.07 -19.23 3.12
N ARG A 200 -1.01 -18.67 2.53
CA ARG A 200 -1.12 -17.60 1.51
C ARG A 200 -1.99 -17.99 0.34
N GLU A 201 -1.83 -19.19 -0.20
CA GLU A 201 -2.60 -19.67 -1.37
C GLU A 201 -4.09 -19.76 -1.04
N VAL A 202 -4.42 -20.24 0.15
CA VAL A 202 -5.82 -20.34 0.62
C VAL A 202 -6.43 -18.94 0.74
N LEU A 203 -5.72 -18.01 1.40
CA LEU A 203 -6.21 -16.66 1.66
C LEU A 203 -6.34 -15.82 0.38
N GLN A 204 -5.38 -15.90 -0.53
CA GLN A 204 -5.43 -15.15 -1.80
C GLN A 204 -6.58 -15.62 -2.66
N ARG A 205 -6.80 -16.95 -2.76
CA ARG A 205 -7.94 -17.49 -3.50
C ARG A 205 -9.26 -17.07 -2.86
N GLY A 206 -9.39 -17.14 -1.53
CA GLY A 206 -10.56 -16.66 -0.81
C GLY A 206 -10.82 -15.17 -1.02
N ALA A 207 -9.81 -14.34 -0.90
CA ALA A 207 -9.94 -12.89 -1.09
C ALA A 207 -10.36 -12.53 -2.53
N LEU A 208 -9.76 -13.18 -3.54
CA LEU A 208 -10.16 -13.00 -4.94
C LEU A 208 -11.62 -13.46 -5.16
N SER A 209 -12.01 -14.63 -4.67
CA SER A 209 -13.39 -15.11 -4.77
C SER A 209 -14.37 -14.15 -4.12
N ASN A 210 -14.05 -13.62 -2.92
CA ASN A 210 -14.91 -12.68 -2.20
C ASN A 210 -15.15 -11.39 -2.98
N ILE A 211 -14.12 -10.80 -3.56
CA ILE A 211 -14.30 -9.57 -4.35
C ILE A 211 -15.07 -9.85 -5.64
N LEU A 212 -14.77 -10.95 -6.33
CA LEU A 212 -15.47 -11.33 -7.57
C LEU A 212 -16.96 -11.58 -7.33
N GLU A 213 -17.31 -12.32 -6.29
CA GLU A 213 -18.72 -12.58 -5.97
C GLU A 213 -19.46 -11.34 -5.48
N SER A 214 -18.77 -10.44 -4.78
CA SER A 214 -19.34 -9.15 -4.37
C SER A 214 -19.61 -8.23 -5.57
N LEU A 215 -18.76 -8.28 -6.59
CA LEU A 215 -18.87 -7.43 -7.77
C LEU A 215 -19.81 -7.99 -8.82
N PHE A 216 -19.75 -9.29 -9.07
CA PHE A 216 -20.39 -9.92 -10.23
C PHE A 216 -21.40 -11.00 -9.87
N GLY A 217 -21.55 -11.37 -8.59
CA GLY A 217 -22.38 -12.49 -8.15
C GLY A 217 -21.75 -13.86 -8.40
N LYS A 218 -22.44 -14.94 -7.99
CA LYS A 218 -21.91 -16.33 -8.05
C LYS A 218 -21.78 -16.87 -9.48
N CYS A 219 -22.63 -16.42 -10.41
CA CYS A 219 -22.71 -16.94 -11.79
C CYS A 219 -21.98 -16.06 -12.80
N ILE A 220 -20.69 -15.80 -12.59
CA ILE A 220 -19.95 -14.89 -13.45
C ILE A 220 -19.69 -15.48 -14.85
N GLY A 221 -19.56 -16.82 -14.94
CA GLY A 221 -19.16 -17.51 -16.19
C GLY A 221 -17.77 -17.13 -16.70
N VAL A 222 -16.92 -16.64 -15.80
CA VAL A 222 -15.54 -16.19 -16.06
C VAL A 222 -14.58 -17.08 -15.28
N ASP A 223 -13.46 -17.42 -15.91
CA ASP A 223 -12.38 -18.14 -15.26
C ASP A 223 -11.74 -17.27 -14.16
N ARG A 224 -11.94 -17.69 -12.90
CA ARG A 224 -11.37 -17.03 -11.73
C ARG A 224 -9.85 -17.07 -11.76
N ASP A 225 -9.28 -18.15 -12.28
CA ASP A 225 -7.84 -18.35 -12.34
C ASP A 225 -7.22 -17.41 -13.40
N GLU A 226 -7.90 -17.15 -14.52
CA GLU A 226 -7.47 -16.16 -15.51
C GLU A 226 -7.45 -14.74 -14.91
N LEU A 227 -8.48 -14.35 -14.18
CA LEU A 227 -8.50 -13.05 -13.48
C LEU A 227 -7.38 -12.95 -12.42
N GLY A 228 -7.13 -14.03 -11.69
CA GLY A 228 -6.03 -14.11 -10.74
C GLY A 228 -4.66 -13.87 -11.39
N VAL A 229 -4.38 -14.51 -12.51
CA VAL A 229 -3.15 -14.30 -13.30
C VAL A 229 -3.03 -12.86 -13.79
N MET A 230 -4.15 -12.25 -14.25
CA MET A 230 -4.15 -10.85 -14.69
C MET A 230 -3.89 -9.88 -13.53
N VAL A 231 -4.42 -10.15 -12.36
CA VAL A 231 -4.15 -9.36 -11.14
C VAL A 231 -2.68 -9.46 -10.77
N GLU A 232 -2.11 -10.66 -10.73
CA GLU A 232 -0.69 -10.87 -10.40
C GLU A 232 0.24 -10.17 -11.40
N GLU A 233 -0.02 -10.30 -12.70
CA GLU A 233 0.73 -9.59 -13.75
C GLU A 233 0.62 -8.06 -13.55
N GLY A 234 -0.55 -7.55 -13.22
CA GLY A 234 -0.76 -6.13 -12.94
C GLY A 234 0.01 -5.64 -11.72
N TYR A 235 0.06 -6.43 -10.63
CA TYR A 235 0.87 -6.13 -9.44
C TYR A 235 2.37 -6.05 -9.78
N GLU A 236 2.87 -7.03 -10.56
CA GLU A 236 4.26 -7.00 -11.01
C GLU A 236 4.56 -5.72 -11.81
N LEU A 237 3.72 -5.39 -12.78
CA LEU A 237 3.94 -4.26 -13.69
C LEU A 237 3.88 -2.90 -12.98
N ILE A 238 2.92 -2.68 -12.07
CA ILE A 238 2.81 -1.42 -11.31
C ILE A 238 3.97 -1.30 -10.30
N GLY A 239 4.40 -2.41 -9.71
CA GLY A 239 5.52 -2.44 -8.78
C GLY A 239 6.89 -2.26 -9.44
N ARG A 240 6.99 -2.49 -10.75
CA ARG A 240 8.27 -2.45 -11.48
C ARG A 240 8.77 -1.02 -11.66
N PHE A 241 10.09 -0.87 -11.59
CA PHE A 241 10.75 0.39 -11.93
C PHE A 241 10.60 0.67 -13.43
N ASN A 242 10.16 1.90 -13.76
CA ASN A 242 10.10 2.38 -15.14
C ASN A 242 10.83 3.74 -15.23
N TRP A 243 11.76 3.86 -16.17
CA TRP A 243 12.55 5.07 -16.40
C TRP A 243 11.69 6.28 -16.73
N GLU A 244 10.61 6.07 -17.49
CA GLU A 244 9.67 7.12 -17.89
C GLU A 244 9.05 7.85 -16.69
N ASP A 245 8.67 7.12 -15.66
CA ASP A 245 8.02 7.68 -14.46
C ASP A 245 8.89 8.70 -13.72
N TYR A 246 10.24 8.65 -13.89
CA TYR A 246 11.18 9.44 -13.12
C TYR A 246 12.06 10.37 -13.95
N PHE A 247 12.18 10.14 -15.25
CA PHE A 247 13.10 10.88 -16.11
C PHE A 247 12.43 11.53 -17.33
N GLY A 248 11.16 11.25 -17.60
CA GLY A 248 10.43 11.79 -18.77
C GLY A 248 10.95 11.22 -20.11
N LEU A 249 11.54 10.02 -20.09
CA LEU A 249 12.09 9.38 -21.26
C LEU A 249 11.05 8.46 -21.91
N GLU A 250 9.96 9.03 -22.43
CA GLU A 250 8.79 8.32 -22.94
C GLU A 250 9.06 7.31 -24.06
N PHE A 251 10.18 7.48 -24.77
CA PHE A 251 10.55 6.62 -25.90
C PHE A 251 11.37 5.37 -25.47
N LEU A 252 11.77 5.27 -24.19
CA LEU A 252 12.68 4.22 -23.72
C LEU A 252 11.95 3.17 -22.87
N ASP A 253 11.21 2.25 -23.51
CA ASP A 253 10.59 1.09 -22.84
C ASP A 253 11.58 -0.10 -22.77
N PHE A 254 12.76 0.10 -22.16
CA PHE A 254 13.81 -0.91 -22.07
C PHE A 254 13.37 -2.25 -21.46
N HIS A 255 12.43 -2.22 -20.54
CA HIS A 255 11.96 -3.42 -19.84
C HIS A 255 10.63 -3.94 -20.39
N GLY A 256 10.11 -3.33 -21.46
CA GLY A 256 8.82 -3.70 -22.06
C GLY A 256 7.61 -3.49 -21.14
N VAL A 257 7.73 -2.64 -20.10
CA VAL A 257 6.68 -2.39 -19.11
C VAL A 257 5.46 -1.79 -19.79
N ARG A 258 5.62 -0.75 -20.58
CA ARG A 258 4.55 -0.07 -21.32
C ARG A 258 3.82 -1.04 -22.25
N ARG A 259 4.56 -1.80 -23.05
CA ARG A 259 3.99 -2.80 -23.98
C ARG A 259 3.22 -3.89 -23.23
N ARG A 260 3.74 -4.41 -22.11
CA ARG A 260 3.06 -5.40 -21.28
C ARG A 260 1.80 -4.82 -20.64
N CYS A 261 1.87 -3.60 -20.09
CA CYS A 261 0.70 -2.91 -19.54
C CYS A 261 -0.41 -2.73 -20.59
N HIS A 262 -0.05 -2.34 -21.81
CA HIS A 262 -1.03 -2.20 -22.90
C HIS A 262 -1.69 -3.54 -23.24
N LYS A 263 -0.91 -4.63 -23.37
CA LYS A 263 -1.48 -5.97 -23.62
C LYS A 263 -2.44 -6.42 -22.51
N LEU A 264 -2.04 -6.25 -21.25
CA LEU A 264 -2.89 -6.58 -20.12
C LEU A 264 -4.15 -5.71 -20.09
N ALA A 265 -4.04 -4.39 -20.33
CA ALA A 265 -5.18 -3.49 -20.40
C ALA A 265 -6.21 -3.90 -21.47
N VAL A 266 -5.75 -4.37 -22.64
CA VAL A 266 -6.63 -4.87 -23.71
C VAL A 266 -7.36 -6.14 -23.24
N ARG A 267 -6.65 -7.09 -22.59
CA ARG A 267 -7.26 -8.30 -22.02
C ARG A 267 -8.31 -7.95 -20.98
N VAL A 268 -7.99 -7.04 -20.05
CA VAL A 268 -8.92 -6.58 -19.01
C VAL A 268 -10.17 -5.97 -19.62
N LYS A 269 -10.01 -5.06 -20.61
CA LYS A 269 -11.15 -4.43 -21.31
C LYS A 269 -12.02 -5.48 -22.00
N GLY A 270 -11.41 -6.46 -22.64
CA GLY A 270 -12.12 -7.57 -23.28
C GLY A 270 -12.95 -8.35 -22.27
N LEU A 271 -12.29 -8.89 -21.24
CA LEU A 271 -12.92 -9.76 -20.26
C LEU A 271 -14.03 -9.05 -19.46
N VAL A 272 -13.71 -7.92 -18.81
CA VAL A 272 -14.67 -7.18 -17.99
C VAL A 272 -15.79 -6.59 -18.87
N GLY A 273 -15.45 -6.14 -20.09
CA GLY A 273 -16.43 -5.66 -21.07
C GLY A 273 -17.43 -6.74 -21.48
N GLU A 274 -16.98 -7.99 -21.69
CA GLU A 274 -17.88 -9.10 -22.00
C GLU A 274 -18.80 -9.45 -20.83
N ILE A 275 -18.31 -9.37 -19.59
CA ILE A 275 -19.17 -9.56 -18.40
C ILE A 275 -20.28 -8.50 -18.37
N ILE A 276 -19.94 -7.24 -18.60
CA ILE A 276 -20.91 -6.13 -18.63
C ILE A 276 -21.95 -6.36 -19.76
N LYS A 277 -21.49 -6.67 -20.97
CA LYS A 277 -22.37 -6.93 -22.12
C LYS A 277 -23.29 -8.11 -21.87
N LYS A 278 -22.77 -9.22 -21.32
CA LYS A 278 -23.57 -10.39 -20.97
C LYS A 278 -24.66 -10.02 -19.98
N ARG A 279 -24.32 -9.30 -18.90
CA ARG A 279 -25.28 -8.88 -17.87
C ARG A 279 -26.36 -7.94 -18.45
N LYS A 280 -26.01 -7.04 -19.37
CA LYS A 280 -26.97 -6.17 -20.06
C LYS A 280 -27.97 -6.96 -20.91
N ARG A 281 -27.52 -8.06 -21.59
CA ARG A 281 -28.40 -8.92 -22.40
C ARG A 281 -29.35 -9.76 -21.53
N GLU A 282 -28.91 -10.21 -20.37
CA GLU A 282 -29.73 -10.98 -19.42
C GLU A 282 -30.86 -10.16 -18.79
N GLY A 283 -30.87 -8.84 -19.00
CA GLY A 283 -31.91 -7.93 -18.51
C GLY A 283 -31.77 -7.59 -17.03
N LYS A 284 -32.81 -6.98 -16.45
CA LYS A 284 -32.82 -6.57 -15.03
C LYS A 284 -32.68 -7.77 -14.12
N CYS A 285 -31.45 -8.17 -13.86
CA CYS A 285 -31.16 -9.23 -12.90
C CYS A 285 -31.58 -8.79 -11.51
N LYS A 286 -32.32 -9.64 -10.82
CA LYS A 286 -32.62 -9.48 -9.36
C LYS A 286 -31.39 -9.77 -8.49
N GLY A 287 -30.17 -9.60 -9.03
CA GLY A 287 -28.92 -9.84 -8.32
C GLY A 287 -28.58 -8.69 -7.37
N GLY A 288 -28.07 -9.04 -6.21
CA GLY A 288 -27.57 -8.06 -5.25
C GLY A 288 -26.09 -7.72 -5.43
N ASP A 289 -25.45 -7.97 -6.58
CA ASP A 289 -24.05 -7.66 -6.86
C ASP A 289 -23.86 -6.20 -7.33
N PHE A 290 -22.59 -5.72 -7.25
CA PHE A 290 -22.30 -4.32 -7.54
C PHE A 290 -22.48 -3.96 -9.03
N LEU A 291 -22.19 -4.88 -9.96
CA LEU A 291 -22.43 -4.65 -11.39
C LEU A 291 -23.90 -4.43 -11.67
N THR A 292 -24.79 -5.22 -11.07
CA THR A 292 -26.24 -5.03 -11.17
C THR A 292 -26.66 -3.66 -10.66
N VAL A 293 -26.07 -3.18 -9.56
CA VAL A 293 -26.31 -1.83 -9.05
C VAL A 293 -25.86 -0.77 -10.04
N LEU A 294 -24.65 -0.87 -10.58
CA LEU A 294 -24.12 0.08 -11.56
C LEU A 294 -25.02 0.19 -12.83
N LEU A 295 -25.56 -0.95 -13.29
CA LEU A 295 -26.43 -0.98 -14.46
C LEU A 295 -27.83 -0.41 -14.21
N ASN A 296 -28.23 -0.33 -12.94
CA ASN A 296 -29.55 0.19 -12.52
C ASN A 296 -29.48 1.60 -11.90
N LEU A 297 -28.35 2.29 -11.98
CA LEU A 297 -28.24 3.67 -11.50
C LEU A 297 -29.19 4.58 -12.27
N PRO A 298 -29.72 5.67 -11.64
CA PRO A 298 -30.45 6.71 -12.33
C PRO A 298 -29.66 7.28 -13.49
N GLU A 299 -30.34 7.81 -14.51
CA GLU A 299 -29.71 8.32 -15.74
C GLU A 299 -28.60 9.35 -15.45
N GLU A 300 -28.83 10.22 -14.45
CA GLU A 300 -27.87 11.23 -13.99
C GLU A 300 -26.59 10.66 -13.34
N ASP A 301 -26.66 9.44 -12.85
CA ASP A 301 -25.56 8.74 -12.16
C ASP A 301 -24.95 7.61 -13.02
N GLN A 302 -25.47 7.38 -14.23
CA GLN A 302 -24.99 6.30 -15.09
C GLN A 302 -23.52 6.47 -15.47
N LEU A 303 -22.79 5.36 -15.40
CA LEU A 303 -21.42 5.26 -15.88
C LEU A 303 -21.36 4.72 -17.29
N SER A 304 -20.44 5.24 -18.11
CA SER A 304 -20.12 4.63 -19.40
C SER A 304 -19.55 3.22 -19.22
N ASP A 305 -19.62 2.37 -20.24
CA ASP A 305 -19.03 1.02 -20.18
C ASP A 305 -17.53 1.08 -19.88
N SER A 306 -16.80 2.08 -20.39
CA SER A 306 -15.40 2.31 -20.10
C SER A 306 -15.14 2.67 -18.63
N ASP A 307 -16.02 3.48 -18.03
CA ASP A 307 -15.94 3.83 -16.61
C ASP A 307 -16.24 2.63 -15.72
N MET A 308 -17.27 1.83 -16.09
CA MET A 308 -17.57 0.59 -15.37
C MET A 308 -16.41 -0.40 -15.43
N VAL A 309 -15.77 -0.58 -16.60
CA VAL A 309 -14.57 -1.44 -16.72
C VAL A 309 -13.47 -0.96 -15.79
N ALA A 310 -13.18 0.35 -15.78
CA ALA A 310 -12.13 0.91 -14.94
C ALA A 310 -12.41 0.71 -13.43
N VAL A 311 -13.62 0.99 -13.00
CA VAL A 311 -14.04 0.87 -11.58
C VAL A 311 -14.06 -0.58 -11.13
N LEU A 312 -14.66 -1.48 -11.91
CA LEU A 312 -14.76 -2.90 -11.56
C LEU A 312 -13.38 -3.57 -11.55
N TRP A 313 -12.54 -3.27 -12.55
CA TRP A 313 -11.18 -3.78 -12.58
C TRP A 313 -10.35 -3.29 -11.38
N GLU A 314 -10.42 -1.99 -11.05
CA GLU A 314 -9.72 -1.48 -9.87
C GLU A 314 -10.16 -2.17 -8.60
N MET A 315 -11.47 -2.45 -8.44
CA MET A 315 -11.98 -3.14 -7.26
C MET A 315 -11.47 -4.59 -7.18
N VAL A 316 -11.45 -5.32 -8.31
CA VAL A 316 -10.82 -6.66 -8.37
C VAL A 316 -9.36 -6.57 -8.00
N PHE A 317 -8.62 -5.70 -8.68
CA PHE A 317 -7.19 -5.52 -8.51
C PHE A 317 -6.81 -5.17 -7.06
N ARG A 318 -7.51 -4.26 -6.40
CA ARG A 318 -7.15 -3.77 -5.06
C ARG A 318 -7.82 -4.52 -3.92
N GLY A 319 -8.89 -5.26 -4.19
CA GLY A 319 -9.64 -6.00 -3.18
C GLY A 319 -9.16 -7.42 -2.95
N SER A 320 -8.32 -7.97 -3.83
CA SER A 320 -7.93 -9.38 -3.82
C SER A 320 -6.73 -9.72 -2.93
N ASP A 321 -5.90 -8.75 -2.50
CA ASP A 321 -4.60 -9.05 -1.89
C ASP A 321 -4.49 -8.60 -0.43
N THR A 322 -4.92 -7.38 -0.11
CA THR A 322 -4.65 -6.75 1.19
C THR A 322 -5.26 -7.48 2.39
N VAL A 323 -6.45 -8.10 2.21
CA VAL A 323 -7.12 -8.91 3.24
C VAL A 323 -6.33 -10.19 3.49
N ALA A 324 -5.89 -10.86 2.43
CA ALA A 324 -5.10 -12.08 2.51
C ALA A 324 -3.76 -11.83 3.24
N ILE A 325 -3.06 -10.76 2.86
CA ILE A 325 -1.79 -10.36 3.48
C ILE A 325 -1.97 -10.07 4.98
N LEU A 326 -3.01 -9.31 5.35
CA LEU A 326 -3.24 -8.98 6.75
C LEU A 326 -3.55 -10.23 7.58
N LEU A 327 -4.37 -11.14 7.07
CA LEU A 327 -4.68 -12.40 7.76
C LEU A 327 -3.45 -13.30 7.89
N GLU A 328 -2.60 -13.37 6.86
CA GLU A 328 -1.35 -14.13 6.94
C GLU A 328 -0.45 -13.60 8.06
N TRP A 329 -0.28 -12.27 8.17
CA TRP A 329 0.46 -11.63 9.25
C TRP A 329 -0.14 -11.91 10.63
N ILE A 330 -1.48 -11.86 10.75
CA ILE A 330 -2.17 -12.14 12.02
C ILE A 330 -1.89 -13.57 12.47
N ILE A 331 -2.10 -14.54 11.59
CA ILE A 331 -1.88 -15.96 11.92
C ILE A 331 -0.40 -16.24 12.20
N ALA A 332 0.53 -15.60 11.47
CA ALA A 332 1.96 -15.71 11.76
C ALA A 332 2.31 -15.21 13.16
N ARG A 333 1.77 -14.08 13.58
CA ARG A 333 1.96 -13.55 14.93
C ARG A 333 1.33 -14.43 16.00
N MET A 334 0.12 -14.94 15.77
CA MET A 334 -0.53 -15.85 16.70
C MET A 334 0.16 -17.22 16.81
N ALA A 335 0.75 -17.70 15.72
CA ALA A 335 1.55 -18.94 15.74
C ALA A 335 2.84 -18.79 16.58
N LEU A 336 3.38 -17.58 16.66
CA LEU A 336 4.53 -17.25 17.51
C LEU A 336 4.15 -16.88 18.95
N HIS A 337 2.90 -16.50 19.18
CA HIS A 337 2.34 -16.05 20.46
C HIS A 337 1.09 -16.87 20.79
N PRO A 338 1.24 -18.16 21.16
CA PRO A 338 0.10 -19.04 21.42
C PRO A 338 -0.79 -18.54 22.57
N GLU A 339 -0.25 -17.80 23.53
CA GLU A 339 -1.00 -17.15 24.61
C GLU A 339 -2.00 -16.12 24.10
N ILE A 340 -1.65 -15.36 23.05
CA ILE A 340 -2.54 -14.38 22.39
C ILE A 340 -3.64 -15.12 21.63
N GLN A 341 -3.29 -16.22 20.95
CA GLN A 341 -4.27 -17.05 20.25
C GLN A 341 -5.28 -17.65 21.23
N VAL A 342 -4.81 -18.24 22.33
CA VAL A 342 -5.67 -18.84 23.36
C VAL A 342 -6.61 -17.79 23.96
N LYS A 343 -6.13 -16.59 24.27
CA LYS A 343 -6.95 -15.52 24.80
C LYS A 343 -8.07 -15.10 23.83
N ALA A 344 -7.76 -14.98 22.53
CA ALA A 344 -8.76 -14.68 21.51
C ALA A 344 -9.77 -15.83 21.33
N GLN A 345 -9.33 -17.09 21.47
CA GLN A 345 -10.18 -18.27 21.42
C GLN A 345 -11.13 -18.35 22.64
N GLN A 346 -10.64 -18.03 23.82
CA GLN A 346 -11.47 -17.94 25.03
C GLN A 346 -12.57 -16.86 24.93
N GLU A 347 -12.24 -15.71 24.32
CA GLU A 347 -13.23 -14.67 24.04
C GLU A 347 -14.32 -15.18 23.06
N LEU A 348 -13.91 -15.90 22.01
CA LEU A 348 -14.84 -16.52 21.05
C LEU A 348 -15.73 -17.58 21.73
N ASP A 349 -15.16 -18.45 22.56
CA ASP A 349 -15.92 -19.48 23.28
C ASP A 349 -16.97 -18.87 24.22
N ALA A 350 -16.60 -17.79 24.91
CA ALA A 350 -17.51 -17.08 25.80
C ALA A 350 -18.62 -16.34 25.06
N CYS A 351 -18.35 -15.81 23.86
CA CYS A 351 -19.31 -15.01 23.09
C CYS A 351 -20.22 -15.86 22.18
N VAL A 352 -19.66 -16.86 21.52
CA VAL A 352 -20.34 -17.64 20.46
C VAL A 352 -20.69 -19.04 20.92
N GLY A 353 -19.84 -19.67 21.75
CA GLY A 353 -19.95 -21.09 22.10
C GLY A 353 -19.55 -22.00 20.95
N ASP A 354 -19.87 -23.29 21.06
CA ASP A 354 -19.49 -24.34 20.11
C ASP A 354 -20.65 -24.79 19.18
N GLN A 355 -21.88 -24.28 19.41
CA GLN A 355 -23.09 -24.78 18.77
C GLN A 355 -23.42 -24.09 17.44
N ARG A 356 -22.77 -22.99 17.12
CA ARG A 356 -23.02 -22.22 15.90
C ARG A 356 -21.74 -21.58 15.35
N GLN A 357 -21.81 -21.21 14.09
CA GLN A 357 -20.72 -20.45 13.47
C GLN A 357 -20.76 -18.97 13.88
N VAL A 358 -19.58 -18.34 13.86
CA VAL A 358 -19.44 -16.89 14.07
C VAL A 358 -20.11 -16.11 12.94
N GLN A 359 -20.81 -15.03 13.31
CA GLN A 359 -21.48 -14.08 12.42
C GLN A 359 -20.92 -12.66 12.58
N ASP A 360 -21.19 -11.77 11.62
CA ASP A 360 -20.81 -10.35 11.70
C ASP A 360 -21.35 -9.67 12.96
N SER A 361 -22.53 -10.07 13.43
CA SER A 361 -23.17 -9.55 14.65
C SER A 361 -22.40 -9.87 15.95
N ASP A 362 -21.53 -10.87 15.93
CA ASP A 362 -20.71 -11.23 17.09
C ASP A 362 -19.48 -10.34 17.23
N ILE A 363 -18.98 -9.80 16.12
CA ILE A 363 -17.70 -9.05 16.07
C ILE A 363 -17.64 -7.87 17.06
N PRO A 364 -18.73 -7.08 17.26
CA PRO A 364 -18.73 -6.02 18.28
C PRO A 364 -18.44 -6.50 19.71
N ASN A 365 -18.76 -7.77 20.02
CA ASN A 365 -18.57 -8.41 21.31
C ASN A 365 -17.20 -9.15 21.43
N LEU A 366 -16.30 -8.97 20.47
CA LEU A 366 -14.97 -9.57 20.42
C LEU A 366 -13.87 -8.47 20.42
N PRO A 367 -13.77 -7.67 21.50
CA PRO A 367 -12.83 -6.56 21.56
C PRO A 367 -11.37 -6.99 21.51
N TYR A 368 -11.00 -8.14 22.09
CA TYR A 368 -9.63 -8.63 22.04
C TYR A 368 -9.22 -9.10 20.64
N LEU A 369 -10.12 -9.78 19.93
CA LEU A 369 -9.90 -10.13 18.52
C LEU A 369 -9.70 -8.88 17.67
N GLN A 370 -10.49 -7.83 17.87
CA GLN A 370 -10.31 -6.55 17.20
C GLN A 370 -8.98 -5.88 17.56
N ALA A 371 -8.54 -5.98 18.83
CA ALA A 371 -7.25 -5.49 19.28
C ALA A 371 -6.07 -6.20 18.59
N VAL A 372 -6.16 -7.51 18.37
CA VAL A 372 -5.18 -8.29 17.59
C VAL A 372 -5.08 -7.77 16.15
N VAL A 373 -6.22 -7.50 15.51
CA VAL A 373 -6.23 -6.93 14.14
C VAL A 373 -5.59 -5.54 14.12
N LYS A 374 -5.92 -4.67 15.08
CA LYS A 374 -5.32 -3.33 15.20
C LYS A 374 -3.81 -3.39 15.41
N GLU A 375 -3.32 -4.28 16.29
CA GLU A 375 -1.89 -4.43 16.56
C GLU A 375 -1.13 -4.97 15.34
N THR A 376 -1.74 -5.88 14.59
CA THR A 376 -1.15 -6.37 13.35
C THR A 376 -1.11 -5.28 12.28
N LEU A 377 -2.15 -4.46 12.15
CA LEU A 377 -2.15 -3.29 11.26
C LEU A 377 -1.10 -2.25 11.66
N ARG A 378 -0.80 -2.12 12.95
CA ARG A 378 0.28 -1.25 13.44
C ARG A 378 1.65 -1.80 13.05
N MET A 379 1.91 -3.06 13.33
CA MET A 379 3.24 -3.65 13.09
C MET A 379 3.51 -3.99 11.62
N HIS A 380 2.48 -4.44 10.90
CA HIS A 380 2.57 -4.90 9.52
C HIS A 380 1.49 -4.26 8.64
N PRO A 381 1.46 -2.91 8.52
CA PRO A 381 0.46 -2.25 7.67
C PRO A 381 0.64 -2.71 6.22
N PRO A 382 -0.41 -3.22 5.54
CA PRO A 382 -0.30 -3.62 4.12
C PRO A 382 0.21 -2.50 3.21
N GLY A 383 -0.08 -1.25 3.54
CA GLY A 383 0.43 -0.07 2.85
C GLY A 383 1.38 0.77 3.71
N PRO A 384 2.63 0.35 3.96
CA PRO A 384 3.53 1.00 4.92
C PRO A 384 3.90 2.44 4.54
N LEU A 385 3.92 2.74 3.24
CA LEU A 385 4.11 4.09 2.68
C LEU A 385 2.78 4.69 2.18
N LEU A 386 1.63 4.16 2.66
CA LEU A 386 0.30 4.46 2.16
C LEU A 386 0.21 4.35 0.63
N SER A 387 0.62 3.24 0.10
CA SER A 387 0.82 2.71 -1.27
C SER A 387 0.72 3.70 -2.43
N TRP A 388 -0.11 4.72 -2.31
CA TRP A 388 -0.37 5.75 -3.32
C TRP A 388 -0.07 7.12 -2.75
N ALA A 389 1.06 7.68 -3.15
CA ALA A 389 1.49 9.02 -2.79
C ALA A 389 0.44 10.09 -3.12
N ARG A 390 0.59 11.27 -2.55
CA ARG A 390 -0.19 12.47 -2.85
C ARG A 390 0.60 13.38 -3.78
N LEU A 391 -0.09 14.23 -4.52
CA LEU A 391 0.51 15.24 -5.38
C LEU A 391 0.07 16.63 -4.91
N ALA A 392 1.02 17.54 -4.70
CA ALA A 392 0.75 18.93 -4.42
C ALA A 392 0.24 19.61 -5.70
N ILE A 393 -1.00 20.09 -5.68
CA ILE A 393 -1.65 20.72 -6.85
C ILE A 393 -1.34 22.22 -6.97
N HIS A 394 -0.87 22.83 -5.89
CA HIS A 394 -0.37 24.21 -5.84
C HIS A 394 0.73 24.31 -4.76
N ASP A 395 1.40 25.43 -4.72
CA ASP A 395 2.38 25.73 -3.69
C ASP A 395 1.73 25.74 -2.30
N VAL A 396 2.39 25.15 -1.30
CA VAL A 396 1.84 25.00 0.04
C VAL A 396 2.94 25.01 1.09
N HIS A 397 2.59 25.42 2.31
CA HIS A 397 3.44 25.24 3.49
C HIS A 397 2.94 24.03 4.28
N ILE A 398 3.88 23.14 4.67
CA ILE A 398 3.66 22.09 5.66
C ILE A 398 4.58 22.42 6.83
N ASP A 399 4.01 22.59 8.02
CA ASP A 399 4.75 23.12 9.16
C ASP A 399 5.39 24.48 8.74
N LYS A 400 6.69 24.61 8.84
CA LYS A 400 7.44 25.81 8.40
C LYS A 400 8.05 25.69 6.99
N PHE A 401 7.85 24.58 6.30
CA PHE A 401 8.52 24.29 5.04
C PHE A 401 7.65 24.62 3.84
N PHE A 402 8.20 25.33 2.89
CA PHE A 402 7.56 25.58 1.60
C PHE A 402 7.71 24.36 0.68
N ILE A 403 6.59 23.90 0.12
CA ILE A 403 6.49 22.77 -0.79
C ILE A 403 5.95 23.27 -2.13
N PRO A 404 6.76 23.25 -3.18
CA PRO A 404 6.31 23.67 -4.51
C PRO A 404 5.25 22.73 -5.08
N ALA A 405 4.37 23.28 -5.91
CA ALA A 405 3.45 22.51 -6.74
C ALA A 405 4.16 21.41 -7.54
N GLY A 406 3.48 20.31 -7.84
CA GLY A 406 4.04 19.13 -8.51
C GLY A 406 4.94 18.27 -7.60
N THR A 407 5.06 18.59 -6.31
CA THR A 407 5.80 17.74 -5.37
C THR A 407 4.97 16.54 -4.97
N THR A 408 5.55 15.35 -5.07
CA THR A 408 4.97 14.11 -4.56
C THR A 408 5.15 14.04 -3.04
N ALA A 409 4.11 13.65 -2.31
CA ALA A 409 4.17 13.48 -0.86
C ALA A 409 3.82 12.04 -0.47
N MET A 410 4.65 11.43 0.35
CA MET A 410 4.45 10.11 0.93
C MET A 410 4.34 10.22 2.45
N VAL A 411 3.54 9.34 3.06
CA VAL A 411 3.49 9.17 4.51
C VAL A 411 4.02 7.79 4.85
N ASN A 412 5.06 7.73 5.66
CA ASN A 412 5.63 6.49 6.15
C ASN A 412 4.87 6.05 7.42
N MET A 413 3.71 5.42 7.22
CA MET A 413 2.86 4.95 8.32
C MET A 413 3.55 3.89 9.16
N TRP A 414 4.41 3.07 8.54
CA TRP A 414 5.22 2.09 9.26
C TRP A 414 6.17 2.79 10.25
N ALA A 415 6.82 3.87 9.85
CA ALA A 415 7.71 4.62 10.74
C ALA A 415 6.94 5.26 11.91
N ILE A 416 5.78 5.86 11.66
CA ILE A 416 4.90 6.42 12.70
C ILE A 416 4.47 5.32 13.68
N ALA A 417 4.09 4.16 13.16
CA ALA A 417 3.62 3.02 13.96
C ALA A 417 4.75 2.33 14.77
N HIS A 418 6.02 2.61 14.45
CA HIS A 418 7.19 2.06 15.17
C HIS A 418 8.00 3.13 15.93
N ASP A 419 7.48 4.35 16.04
CA ASP A 419 8.14 5.43 16.78
C ASP A 419 7.93 5.26 18.29
N GLY A 420 9.04 5.11 19.03
CA GLY A 420 9.01 4.94 20.49
C GLY A 420 8.52 6.17 21.27
N SER A 421 8.50 7.35 20.63
CA SER A 421 7.91 8.55 21.23
C SER A 421 6.37 8.57 21.15
N ILE A 422 5.80 7.74 20.27
CA ILE A 422 4.35 7.62 20.03
C ILE A 422 3.80 6.34 20.67
N TRP A 423 4.54 5.24 20.53
CA TRP A 423 4.11 3.92 20.98
C TRP A 423 5.08 3.36 22.01
N LYS A 424 4.59 3.05 23.21
CA LYS A 424 5.39 2.34 24.21
C LYS A 424 5.71 0.94 23.70
N ASP A 425 6.99 0.54 23.81
CA ASP A 425 7.50 -0.76 23.34
C ASP A 425 7.04 -1.09 21.90
N PRO A 426 7.42 -0.25 20.90
CA PRO A 426 6.82 -0.30 19.55
C PRO A 426 7.14 -1.59 18.79
N TRP A 427 8.17 -2.33 19.20
CA TRP A 427 8.60 -3.59 18.56
C TRP A 427 7.96 -4.84 19.15
N THR A 428 7.27 -4.70 20.28
CA THR A 428 6.59 -5.81 20.95
C THR A 428 5.16 -5.94 20.39
N PHE A 429 4.79 -7.16 19.96
CA PHE A 429 3.42 -7.46 19.55
C PHE A 429 2.54 -7.61 20.79
N ARG A 430 1.77 -6.59 21.11
CA ARG A 430 0.96 -6.47 22.33
C ARG A 430 -0.45 -5.95 22.02
N PRO A 431 -1.41 -6.82 21.70
CA PRO A 431 -2.80 -6.41 21.44
C PRO A 431 -3.46 -5.66 22.59
N ASP A 432 -3.08 -5.98 23.84
CA ASP A 432 -3.62 -5.36 25.05
C ASP A 432 -3.50 -3.83 25.08
N ARG A 433 -2.54 -3.23 24.31
CA ARG A 433 -2.46 -1.77 24.18
C ARG A 433 -3.75 -1.13 23.63
N PHE A 434 -4.47 -1.87 22.80
CA PHE A 434 -5.73 -1.43 22.22
C PHE A 434 -6.96 -1.74 23.11
N MET A 435 -6.74 -2.51 24.19
CA MET A 435 -7.71 -2.64 25.29
C MET A 435 -7.52 -1.53 26.33
N GLU A 436 -6.29 -1.01 26.45
CA GLU A 436 -5.93 0.10 27.35
C GLU A 436 -6.30 1.46 26.77
N GLU A 437 -6.13 1.65 25.44
CA GLU A 437 -6.42 2.89 24.71
C GLU A 437 -7.10 2.58 23.37
N ASP A 438 -8.28 3.15 23.14
CA ASP A 438 -9.00 3.01 21.87
C ASP A 438 -8.42 3.93 20.81
N VAL A 439 -7.47 3.43 20.01
CA VAL A 439 -6.92 4.11 18.86
C VAL A 439 -7.67 3.67 17.60
N SER A 440 -8.26 4.64 16.89
CA SER A 440 -9.01 4.36 15.66
C SER A 440 -8.11 4.09 14.48
N VAL A 441 -8.37 3.00 13.74
CA VAL A 441 -7.72 2.69 12.44
C VAL A 441 -8.42 3.34 11.25
N MET A 442 -9.53 4.04 11.47
CA MET A 442 -10.41 4.56 10.41
C MET A 442 -9.94 5.88 9.80
N GLY A 443 -8.78 6.41 10.23
CA GLY A 443 -8.14 7.61 9.69
C GLY A 443 -8.46 8.91 10.45
N SER A 444 -9.10 8.83 11.62
CA SER A 444 -9.25 9.96 12.55
C SER A 444 -8.00 10.18 13.42
N ASP A 445 -7.28 9.11 13.74
CA ASP A 445 -6.03 9.14 14.49
C ASP A 445 -4.84 8.82 13.56
N LEU A 446 -3.96 9.80 13.37
CA LEU A 446 -2.81 9.64 12.45
C LEU A 446 -1.63 8.88 13.07
N ARG A 447 -1.72 8.51 14.36
CA ARG A 447 -0.78 7.56 14.96
C ARG A 447 -0.94 6.18 14.33
N LEU A 448 -2.17 5.85 13.88
CA LEU A 448 -2.50 4.58 13.24
C LEU A 448 -3.56 4.77 12.13
N ALA A 449 -3.13 5.10 10.93
CA ALA A 449 -4.01 5.30 9.79
C ALA A 449 -3.64 4.38 8.61
N PRO A 450 -3.74 3.03 8.77
CA PRO A 450 -3.31 2.07 7.74
C PRO A 450 -4.11 2.19 6.44
N PHE A 451 -5.32 2.72 6.51
CA PHE A 451 -6.19 3.01 5.36
C PHE A 451 -6.01 4.44 4.81
N GLY A 452 -5.04 5.20 5.35
CA GLY A 452 -4.89 6.62 5.09
C GLY A 452 -5.98 7.47 5.75
N ALA A 453 -6.04 8.75 5.39
CA ALA A 453 -7.00 9.70 5.93
C ALA A 453 -7.47 10.71 4.87
N GLY A 454 -8.44 11.56 5.23
CA GLY A 454 -8.95 12.64 4.40
C GLY A 454 -9.69 12.17 3.15
N ARG A 455 -9.71 13.01 2.12
CA ARG A 455 -10.54 12.81 0.92
C ARG A 455 -10.22 11.52 0.15
N ARG A 456 -8.95 11.08 0.16
CA ARG A 456 -8.46 9.88 -0.54
C ARG A 456 -8.32 8.67 0.40
N VAL A 457 -8.98 8.67 1.57
CA VAL A 457 -9.02 7.50 2.45
C VAL A 457 -9.55 6.27 1.69
N CYS A 458 -9.06 5.08 2.04
CA CYS A 458 -9.48 3.84 1.40
C CYS A 458 -11.03 3.71 1.43
N PRO A 459 -11.69 3.55 0.28
CA PRO A 459 -13.15 3.42 0.25
C PRO A 459 -13.61 2.09 0.86
N GLY A 460 -12.83 1.02 0.70
CA GLY A 460 -13.15 -0.34 1.15
C GLY A 460 -12.75 -0.65 2.59
N LYS A 461 -12.32 0.33 3.40
CA LYS A 461 -11.81 0.08 4.76
C LYS A 461 -12.79 -0.69 5.66
N ALA A 462 -14.07 -0.33 5.61
CA ALA A 462 -15.08 -1.00 6.42
C ALA A 462 -15.35 -2.44 5.95
N LEU A 463 -15.46 -2.66 4.62
CA LEU A 463 -15.62 -4.00 4.05
C LEU A 463 -14.39 -4.87 4.33
N GLY A 464 -13.19 -4.31 4.17
CA GLY A 464 -11.94 -5.03 4.46
C GLY A 464 -11.85 -5.47 5.92
N LEU A 465 -12.15 -4.57 6.86
CA LEU A 465 -12.16 -4.92 8.30
C LEU A 465 -13.24 -5.95 8.63
N ALA A 466 -14.46 -5.80 8.13
CA ALA A 466 -15.52 -6.79 8.33
C ALA A 466 -15.10 -8.18 7.82
N THR A 467 -14.47 -8.23 6.66
CA THR A 467 -13.96 -9.50 6.09
C THR A 467 -12.85 -10.10 6.96
N VAL A 468 -11.86 -9.29 7.38
CA VAL A 468 -10.75 -9.76 8.21
C VAL A 468 -11.26 -10.27 9.56
N HIS A 469 -12.13 -9.52 10.22
CA HIS A 469 -12.66 -9.91 11.53
C HIS A 469 -13.45 -11.22 11.44
N LEU A 470 -14.38 -11.34 10.48
CA LEU A 470 -15.20 -12.53 10.32
C LEU A 470 -14.35 -13.77 10.01
N TRP A 471 -13.41 -13.65 9.05
CA TRP A 471 -12.58 -14.78 8.65
C TRP A 471 -11.61 -15.19 9.75
N LEU A 472 -10.98 -14.22 10.43
CA LEU A 472 -10.12 -14.49 11.58
C LEU A 472 -10.89 -15.20 12.70
N ALA A 473 -12.08 -14.67 13.04
CA ALA A 473 -12.92 -15.25 14.08
C ALA A 473 -13.31 -16.71 13.76
N ARG A 474 -13.74 -17.00 12.52
CA ARG A 474 -14.07 -18.36 12.09
C ARG A 474 -12.87 -19.29 12.09
N PHE A 475 -11.70 -18.82 11.62
CA PHE A 475 -10.47 -19.60 11.66
C PHE A 475 -10.05 -19.98 13.08
N LEU A 476 -10.12 -19.02 14.03
CA LEU A 476 -9.77 -19.26 15.42
C LEU A 476 -10.81 -20.07 16.18
N HIS A 477 -12.07 -19.95 15.79
CA HIS A 477 -13.16 -20.71 16.37
C HIS A 477 -13.05 -22.21 16.02
N GLN A 478 -12.65 -22.54 14.80
CA GLN A 478 -12.57 -23.92 14.32
C GLN A 478 -11.20 -24.56 14.54
N PHE A 479 -10.11 -23.78 14.45
CA PHE A 479 -8.75 -24.28 14.41
C PHE A 479 -7.82 -23.64 15.47
N SER A 480 -6.86 -24.43 15.92
CA SER A 480 -5.64 -23.95 16.55
C SER A 480 -4.50 -23.98 15.55
N TRP A 481 -3.77 -22.86 15.45
CA TRP A 481 -2.74 -22.61 14.46
C TRP A 481 -1.36 -22.67 15.11
N GLY A 482 -0.51 -23.54 14.64
CA GLY A 482 0.88 -23.62 15.05
C GLY A 482 1.82 -23.52 13.85
N PRO A 483 3.10 -23.16 14.06
CA PRO A 483 4.06 -23.08 12.98
C PRO A 483 4.45 -24.48 12.49
N ALA A 484 4.52 -24.69 11.17
CA ALA A 484 5.06 -25.94 10.60
C ALA A 484 6.60 -25.97 10.68
N HIS A 485 7.21 -24.81 10.54
CA HIS A 485 8.66 -24.55 10.59
C HIS A 485 8.93 -23.24 11.32
N LEU A 486 10.19 -22.85 11.45
CA LEU A 486 10.54 -21.52 11.97
C LEU A 486 9.85 -20.42 11.14
N VAL A 487 9.06 -19.58 11.82
CA VAL A 487 8.36 -18.47 11.16
C VAL A 487 9.35 -17.35 10.86
N ASP A 488 9.53 -17.05 9.57
CA ASP A 488 10.33 -15.92 9.12
C ASP A 488 9.43 -14.68 8.96
N LEU A 489 9.57 -13.72 9.88
CA LEU A 489 8.84 -12.44 9.82
C LEU A 489 9.53 -11.40 8.94
N SER A 490 10.48 -11.79 8.08
CA SER A 490 11.08 -10.89 7.10
C SER A 490 10.01 -10.35 6.15
N GLU A 491 10.10 -9.06 5.89
CA GLU A 491 9.15 -8.31 5.07
C GLU A 491 9.62 -8.18 3.63
N CYS A 492 8.68 -8.14 2.71
CA CYS A 492 8.90 -7.78 1.32
C CYS A 492 7.84 -6.75 0.89
N LEU A 493 8.27 -5.52 0.63
CA LEU A 493 7.39 -4.50 0.06
C LEU A 493 7.42 -4.61 -1.47
N ARG A 494 6.33 -5.09 -2.02
CA ARG A 494 6.01 -4.98 -3.45
C ARG A 494 5.01 -3.84 -3.63
N LEU A 495 3.80 -4.11 -4.05
CA LEU A 495 2.71 -3.14 -3.98
C LEU A 495 2.13 -3.07 -2.56
N SER A 496 2.09 -4.21 -1.86
CA SER A 496 1.71 -4.37 -0.46
C SER A 496 2.88 -4.97 0.35
N LEU A 497 2.85 -4.80 1.68
CA LEU A 497 3.86 -5.34 2.60
C LEU A 497 3.50 -6.76 2.99
N GLU A 498 4.07 -7.72 2.33
CA GLU A 498 3.86 -9.15 2.57
C GLU A 498 5.03 -9.79 3.33
N MET A 499 4.79 -10.97 3.90
CA MET A 499 5.87 -11.83 4.37
C MET A 499 6.75 -12.25 3.19
N LYS A 500 8.08 -12.19 3.35
CA LYS A 500 9.02 -12.59 2.29
C LYS A 500 8.85 -14.07 1.94
N SER A 501 8.70 -14.91 2.96
CA SER A 501 8.43 -16.33 2.83
C SER A 501 6.97 -16.60 3.21
N PRO A 502 6.16 -17.27 2.35
CA PRO A 502 4.78 -17.63 2.69
C PRO A 502 4.70 -18.47 3.97
N LEU A 503 3.69 -18.18 4.79
CA LEU A 503 3.48 -18.89 6.05
C LEU A 503 3.02 -20.33 5.79
N ALA A 504 3.71 -21.27 6.44
CA ALA A 504 3.32 -22.68 6.52
C ALA A 504 2.89 -23.02 7.95
N CYS A 505 1.68 -23.56 8.11
CA CYS A 505 1.10 -23.86 9.41
C CYS A 505 0.78 -25.35 9.56
N ARG A 506 0.89 -25.86 10.80
CA ARG A 506 0.15 -27.03 11.25
C ARG A 506 -1.14 -26.56 11.90
N VAL A 507 -2.23 -27.25 11.62
CA VAL A 507 -3.56 -26.81 12.04
C VAL A 507 -4.24 -27.99 12.75
N LEU A 508 -4.81 -27.76 13.93
CA LEU A 508 -5.55 -28.74 14.69
C LEU A 508 -6.99 -28.28 14.85
N HIS A 509 -7.96 -29.17 14.61
CA HIS A 509 -9.36 -28.89 14.94
C HIS A 509 -9.50 -28.73 16.46
N ARG A 510 -10.21 -27.70 16.90
CA ARG A 510 -10.48 -27.48 18.33
C ARG A 510 -11.55 -28.44 18.89
N ASN A 511 -12.58 -28.73 18.06
CA ASN A 511 -13.63 -29.69 18.37
C ASN A 511 -13.61 -30.85 17.37
N PRO A 512 -13.01 -32.01 17.71
CA PRO A 512 -12.92 -33.17 16.81
C PRO A 512 -14.26 -33.83 16.46
N GLN A 513 -15.36 -33.45 17.13
CA GLN A 513 -16.68 -34.09 16.94
C GLN A 513 -17.52 -33.48 15.81
N SER A 514 -17.01 -32.50 15.07
CA SER A 514 -17.75 -31.80 14.00
C SER A 514 -17.23 -32.11 12.58
N VAL A 515 -16.62 -33.29 12.39
CA VAL A 515 -16.18 -33.79 11.06
C VAL A 515 -17.02 -35.00 10.62
#